data_b203cd63d7c7c4d763a13aa86f4d8b8c
#
_entry.id   b203cd63d7c7c4d763a13aa86f4d8b8c
#
_cell.length_a   1.000
_cell.length_b   1.000
_cell.length_c   1.000
_cell.angle_alpha   90.00
_cell.angle_beta   90.00
_cell.angle_gamma   90.00
#
_symmetry.space_group_name_H-M   'P 1'
#
loop_
_entity.id
_entity.type
_entity.pdbx_description
1 polymer ?
#
loop_
_entity_poly.entity_id
_entity_poly.type
_entity_poly.pdbx_seq_one_letter_code
_entity_poly.pdbx_strand_id
1 'polypeptide(L)'
;MLKSKYSDGFFSIDKENGFLPLAEPLRQLPEAYTDLQTLIDQMPIEREDGSKGLLHTEGAFEKAVLQIENHLEQVKSEKDPFVRAALFRAYSFVCSAYTLAPAHHHFIANGTYGKAHRTVPKNIAQPFAEVADQLGQFPFLDYHYSYSLGNYYKINPDGGFNWENLGMAAKFSGMSDERGFIMLHVDINQYSPQLIEGSMGIVHAQDDEEMNHHLELVGTALKHMNARRRLMWEASRWKHYNDFRVFIMGVKGNTDIFDEGLIYEGVWDEPKAFRGQTGAQDNIIPTADIISGVVDFYPENQLTQYLMDLRQYRPVCVQDFLKDLKESSTGSAGTIARLKASNNQKGLQLLLKILEEIYLFRNGHWQFVQKYIMSNTAYPKATGGTPITSWIPNQIKAVLSAMTTVDQLTEDGAHGFDKKEWKVRFEKKVQLLNKQLEIVQVPSFNPEDVFKLNAALGLNDA
;
A
#
# COMPACT_ATOMS: atom_id res chain seq x y z
N MET A 1 15.61 20.21 14.97
CA MET A 1 15.53 18.77 14.63
C MET A 1 16.49 18.48 13.50
N LEU A 2 17.39 17.49 13.65
CA LEU A 2 18.16 16.96 12.53
C LEU A 2 17.14 16.33 11.57
N LYS A 3 17.10 16.79 10.30
CA LYS A 3 16.26 16.17 9.28
C LYS A 3 16.68 14.70 9.17
N SER A 4 15.70 13.79 9.18
CA SER A 4 15.94 12.38 8.86
C SER A 4 16.67 12.29 7.51
N LYS A 5 17.59 11.35 7.37
CA LYS A 5 18.22 11.00 6.09
C LYS A 5 17.18 10.71 5.01
N TYR A 6 16.01 10.20 5.42
CA TYR A 6 14.91 9.79 4.54
C TYR A 6 13.75 10.78 4.63
N SER A 7 13.94 11.99 4.12
CA SER A 7 12.90 13.03 4.13
C SER A 7 12.85 13.79 2.80
N ASP A 8 11.64 14.04 2.30
CA ASP A 8 11.36 14.89 1.15
C ASP A 8 10.70 16.23 1.55
N GLY A 9 10.52 16.45 2.86
CA GLY A 9 9.90 17.64 3.44
C GLY A 9 8.39 17.49 3.67
N PHE A 10 7.73 16.52 3.06
CA PHE A 10 6.35 16.13 3.34
C PHE A 10 6.31 14.83 4.17
N PHE A 11 7.05 13.81 3.77
CA PHE A 11 7.33 12.61 4.56
C PHE A 11 8.71 12.68 5.23
N SER A 12 8.84 12.06 6.39
CA SER A 12 10.12 11.79 7.06
C SER A 12 10.03 10.42 7.73
N ILE A 13 10.83 9.47 7.23
CA ILE A 13 10.79 8.09 7.74
C ILE A 13 11.72 7.99 8.94
N ASP A 14 11.13 8.01 10.12
CA ASP A 14 11.82 7.96 11.42
C ASP A 14 10.87 7.39 12.50
N LYS A 15 11.39 7.25 13.72
CA LYS A 15 10.64 6.70 14.85
C LYS A 15 9.56 7.64 15.43
N GLU A 16 9.53 8.91 15.05
CA GLU A 16 8.50 9.86 15.45
C GLU A 16 7.30 9.84 14.50
N ASN A 17 7.55 9.79 13.19
CA ASN A 17 6.53 9.95 12.15
C ASN A 17 6.12 8.61 11.50
N GLY A 18 6.99 7.61 11.52
CA GLY A 18 6.75 6.36 10.79
C GLY A 18 6.62 6.60 9.29
N PHE A 19 5.50 6.19 8.71
CA PHE A 19 5.16 6.43 7.30
C PHE A 19 4.12 7.52 7.09
N LEU A 20 3.65 8.17 8.16
CA LEU A 20 2.73 9.30 8.06
C LEU A 20 3.47 10.59 7.67
N PRO A 21 2.79 11.56 7.06
CA PRO A 21 3.36 12.88 6.80
C PRO A 21 3.83 13.58 8.09
N LEU A 22 4.82 14.47 7.95
CA LEU A 22 5.39 15.28 9.04
C LEU A 22 4.35 16.12 9.79
N ALA A 23 3.27 16.51 9.11
CA ALA A 23 2.11 17.19 9.68
C ALA A 23 0.87 16.78 8.90
N GLU A 24 -0.31 17.20 9.38
CA GLU A 24 -1.57 16.98 8.68
C GLU A 24 -1.50 17.56 7.25
N PRO A 25 -1.88 16.80 6.21
CA PRO A 25 -1.91 17.30 4.84
C PRO A 25 -2.81 18.52 4.69
N LEU A 26 -2.47 19.43 3.78
CA LEU A 26 -3.32 20.58 3.48
C LEU A 26 -4.69 20.11 2.98
N ARG A 27 -5.76 20.52 3.64
CA ARG A 27 -7.13 20.21 3.23
C ARG A 27 -7.55 21.03 2.01
N GLN A 28 -7.12 22.29 1.95
CA GLN A 28 -7.43 23.24 0.87
C GLN A 28 -6.15 23.69 0.17
N LEU A 29 -6.23 23.88 -1.13
CA LEU A 29 -5.15 24.48 -1.92
C LEU A 29 -5.04 25.99 -1.65
N PRO A 30 -3.86 26.60 -1.85
CA PRO A 30 -3.70 28.06 -1.81
C PRO A 30 -4.61 28.79 -2.81
N GLU A 31 -4.89 30.06 -2.55
CA GLU A 31 -5.80 30.92 -3.34
C GLU A 31 -5.46 30.94 -4.84
N ALA A 32 -4.18 30.82 -5.19
CA ALA A 32 -3.74 30.76 -6.59
C ALA A 32 -4.33 29.57 -7.40
N TYR A 33 -4.96 28.60 -6.72
CA TYR A 33 -5.54 27.38 -7.30
C TYR A 33 -7.02 27.23 -6.95
N THR A 34 -7.73 28.34 -6.77
CA THR A 34 -9.14 28.33 -6.32
C THR A 34 -10.08 27.61 -7.29
N ASP A 35 -9.85 27.71 -8.60
CA ASP A 35 -10.64 27.00 -9.61
C ASP A 35 -10.44 25.48 -9.52
N LEU A 36 -9.20 25.02 -9.36
CA LEU A 36 -8.88 23.61 -9.13
C LEU A 36 -9.49 23.09 -7.82
N GLN A 37 -9.40 23.87 -6.73
CA GLN A 37 -10.04 23.50 -5.45
C GLN A 37 -11.56 23.41 -5.60
N THR A 38 -12.17 24.39 -6.28
CA THR A 38 -13.61 24.39 -6.54
C THR A 38 -14.05 23.15 -7.33
N LEU A 39 -13.24 22.76 -8.34
CA LEU A 39 -13.48 21.52 -9.09
C LEU A 39 -13.43 20.28 -8.20
N ILE A 40 -12.42 20.17 -7.32
CA ILE A 40 -12.30 19.05 -6.34
C ILE A 40 -13.51 19.00 -5.39
N ASP A 41 -13.96 20.13 -4.88
CA ASP A 41 -15.10 20.21 -3.94
C ASP A 41 -16.42 19.83 -4.62
N GLN A 42 -16.55 20.07 -5.93
CA GLN A 42 -17.73 19.75 -6.72
C GLN A 42 -17.67 18.37 -7.38
N MET A 43 -16.50 17.72 -7.39
CA MET A 43 -16.25 16.47 -8.12
C MET A 43 -17.10 15.28 -7.63
N PRO A 44 -17.25 14.98 -6.32
CA PRO A 44 -17.80 13.71 -5.84
C PRO A 44 -19.17 13.40 -6.44
N ILE A 45 -19.51 12.10 -6.57
CA ILE A 45 -20.84 11.66 -6.99
C ILE A 45 -21.91 12.24 -6.05
N GLU A 46 -21.66 12.19 -4.74
CA GLU A 46 -22.48 12.81 -3.70
C GLU A 46 -21.59 13.68 -2.80
N ARG A 47 -22.01 14.92 -2.59
CA ARG A 47 -21.29 15.88 -1.76
C ARG A 47 -21.68 15.74 -0.28
N GLU A 48 -20.92 16.35 0.62
CA GLU A 48 -21.14 16.27 2.07
C GLU A 48 -22.52 16.80 2.51
N ASP A 49 -23.07 17.75 1.77
CA ASP A 49 -24.39 18.30 2.00
C ASP A 49 -25.54 17.45 1.41
N GLY A 50 -25.22 16.28 0.85
CA GLY A 50 -26.17 15.38 0.18
C GLY A 50 -26.55 15.82 -1.24
N SER A 51 -26.02 16.91 -1.75
CA SER A 51 -26.25 17.34 -3.14
C SER A 51 -25.44 16.49 -4.10
N LYS A 52 -25.88 16.44 -5.38
CA LYS A 52 -25.19 15.72 -6.43
C LYS A 52 -24.02 16.53 -6.94
N GLY A 53 -22.83 15.91 -6.99
CA GLY A 53 -21.64 16.51 -7.57
C GLY A 53 -21.49 16.19 -9.06
N LEU A 54 -20.36 16.64 -9.63
CA LEU A 54 -20.12 16.59 -11.08
C LEU A 54 -20.02 15.15 -11.62
N LEU A 55 -19.46 14.21 -10.88
CA LEU A 55 -19.36 12.79 -11.28
C LEU A 55 -20.71 12.05 -11.25
N HIS A 56 -21.76 12.65 -10.71
CA HIS A 56 -23.09 12.08 -10.76
C HIS A 56 -23.69 12.10 -12.17
N THR A 57 -23.35 13.12 -12.97
CA THR A 57 -23.93 13.34 -14.30
C THR A 57 -22.90 13.13 -15.39
N GLU A 58 -23.19 12.24 -16.33
CA GLU A 58 -22.30 11.93 -17.44
C GLU A 58 -21.88 13.19 -18.23
N GLY A 59 -20.59 13.34 -18.46
CA GLY A 59 -19.98 14.45 -19.19
C GLY A 59 -19.92 15.78 -18.44
N ALA A 60 -20.49 15.89 -17.23
CA ALA A 60 -20.47 17.16 -16.49
C ALA A 60 -19.10 17.46 -15.92
N PHE A 61 -18.41 16.46 -15.37
CA PHE A 61 -17.06 16.62 -14.83
C PHE A 61 -16.05 16.94 -15.92
N GLU A 62 -16.12 16.24 -17.05
CA GLU A 62 -15.23 16.46 -18.19
C GLU A 62 -15.35 17.88 -18.76
N LYS A 63 -16.56 18.41 -18.84
CA LYS A 63 -16.78 19.81 -19.27
C LYS A 63 -16.19 20.80 -18.27
N ALA A 64 -16.32 20.56 -16.97
CA ALA A 64 -15.78 21.43 -15.94
C ALA A 64 -14.24 21.40 -15.94
N VAL A 65 -13.61 20.24 -16.13
CA VAL A 65 -12.14 20.11 -16.25
C VAL A 65 -11.57 20.98 -17.37
N LEU A 66 -12.26 21.06 -18.51
CA LEU A 66 -11.81 21.86 -19.65
C LEU A 66 -11.88 23.39 -19.40
N GLN A 67 -12.50 23.85 -18.31
CA GLN A 67 -12.58 25.25 -17.93
C GLN A 67 -11.51 25.69 -16.92
N ILE A 68 -10.76 24.74 -16.34
CA ILE A 68 -9.68 25.03 -15.37
C ILE A 68 -8.51 25.69 -16.10
N GLU A 69 -7.91 26.69 -15.46
CA GLU A 69 -6.70 27.33 -15.95
C GLU A 69 -5.50 26.35 -15.96
N ASN A 70 -4.55 26.60 -16.85
CA ASN A 70 -3.30 25.85 -16.86
C ASN A 70 -2.32 26.49 -15.86
N HIS A 71 -2.20 25.92 -14.68
CA HIS A 71 -1.36 26.42 -13.59
C HIS A 71 0.13 26.01 -13.70
N LEU A 72 0.64 25.65 -14.88
CA LEU A 72 2.01 25.17 -15.06
C LEU A 72 3.05 26.09 -14.45
N GLU A 73 2.96 27.40 -14.69
CA GLU A 73 3.97 28.37 -14.23
C GLU A 73 3.91 28.56 -12.70
N GLN A 74 2.71 28.52 -12.10
CA GLN A 74 2.54 28.55 -10.66
C GLN A 74 3.15 27.31 -10.02
N VAL A 75 2.89 26.10 -10.57
CA VAL A 75 3.45 24.84 -10.10
C VAL A 75 4.98 24.81 -10.19
N LYS A 76 5.57 25.30 -11.29
CA LYS A 76 7.03 25.40 -11.42
C LYS A 76 7.68 26.25 -10.33
N SER A 77 7.00 27.29 -9.90
CA SER A 77 7.51 28.22 -8.88
C SER A 77 7.28 27.74 -7.45
N GLU A 78 6.41 26.74 -7.23
CA GLU A 78 6.06 26.24 -5.90
C GLU A 78 7.26 25.56 -5.21
N LYS A 79 7.48 25.89 -3.94
CA LYS A 79 8.60 25.36 -3.14
C LYS A 79 8.16 24.67 -1.85
N ASP A 80 6.93 24.93 -1.39
CA ASP A 80 6.43 24.31 -0.17
C ASP A 80 6.08 22.84 -0.43
N PRO A 81 6.68 21.89 0.29
CA PRO A 81 6.43 20.45 0.09
C PRO A 81 4.99 20.05 0.40
N PHE A 82 4.31 20.75 1.32
CA PHE A 82 2.91 20.47 1.63
C PHE A 82 1.97 20.95 0.51
N VAL A 83 2.27 22.10 -0.09
CA VAL A 83 1.52 22.60 -1.26
C VAL A 83 1.75 21.68 -2.46
N ARG A 84 3.00 21.26 -2.73
CA ARG A 84 3.30 20.29 -3.79
C ARG A 84 2.54 18.98 -3.61
N ALA A 85 2.52 18.42 -2.38
CA ALA A 85 1.77 17.21 -2.08
C ALA A 85 0.26 17.39 -2.30
N ALA A 86 -0.30 18.54 -1.89
CA ALA A 86 -1.71 18.87 -2.09
C ALA A 86 -2.06 19.05 -3.57
N LEU A 87 -1.17 19.69 -4.36
CA LEU A 87 -1.32 19.82 -5.81
C LEU A 87 -1.24 18.47 -6.52
N PHE A 88 -0.28 17.64 -6.15
CA PHE A 88 -0.18 16.28 -6.69
C PHE A 88 -1.45 15.48 -6.40
N ARG A 89 -1.98 15.53 -5.18
CA ARG A 89 -3.26 14.93 -4.82
C ARG A 89 -4.39 15.46 -5.71
N ALA A 90 -4.54 16.78 -5.82
CA ALA A 90 -5.60 17.40 -6.59
C ALA A 90 -5.57 16.97 -8.07
N TYR A 91 -4.42 17.10 -8.72
CA TYR A 91 -4.26 16.67 -10.12
C TYR A 91 -4.42 15.16 -10.30
N SER A 92 -3.99 14.34 -9.34
CA SER A 92 -4.18 12.88 -9.36
C SER A 92 -5.67 12.51 -9.39
N PHE A 93 -6.46 13.14 -8.52
CA PHE A 93 -7.90 12.91 -8.47
C PHE A 93 -8.60 13.41 -9.74
N VAL A 94 -8.26 14.61 -10.22
CA VAL A 94 -8.85 15.17 -11.44
C VAL A 94 -8.48 14.32 -12.65
N CYS A 95 -7.21 13.93 -12.81
CA CYS A 95 -6.76 13.07 -13.91
C CYS A 95 -7.48 11.71 -13.89
N SER A 96 -7.56 11.07 -12.72
CA SER A 96 -8.22 9.77 -12.58
C SER A 96 -9.73 9.87 -12.82
N ALA A 97 -10.41 10.87 -12.25
CA ALA A 97 -11.83 11.10 -12.46
C ALA A 97 -12.14 11.41 -13.93
N TYR A 98 -11.37 12.32 -14.56
CA TYR A 98 -11.56 12.67 -15.97
C TYR A 98 -11.43 11.46 -16.89
N THR A 99 -10.36 10.69 -16.71
CA THR A 99 -10.09 9.55 -17.58
C THR A 99 -11.09 8.41 -17.38
N LEU A 100 -11.55 8.16 -16.16
CA LEU A 100 -12.39 7.01 -15.80
C LEU A 100 -13.88 7.29 -15.66
N ALA A 101 -14.33 8.56 -15.71
CA ALA A 101 -15.76 8.89 -15.68
C ALA A 101 -16.59 8.16 -16.77
N PRO A 102 -16.13 8.05 -18.03
CA PRO A 102 -16.88 7.30 -19.05
C PRO A 102 -17.03 5.81 -18.70
N ALA A 103 -15.96 5.19 -18.18
CA ALA A 103 -15.97 3.80 -17.75
C ALA A 103 -16.89 3.59 -16.54
N HIS A 104 -16.97 4.56 -15.63
CA HIS A 104 -17.89 4.57 -14.49
C HIS A 104 -19.36 4.63 -14.96
N HIS A 105 -19.71 5.59 -15.81
CA HIS A 105 -21.09 5.73 -16.31
C HIS A 105 -21.53 4.51 -17.11
N HIS A 106 -20.63 3.94 -17.92
CA HIS A 106 -20.90 2.70 -18.61
C HIS A 106 -21.15 1.54 -17.62
N PHE A 107 -20.38 1.46 -16.52
CA PHE A 107 -20.59 0.44 -15.49
C PHE A 107 -21.95 0.58 -14.79
N ILE A 108 -22.35 1.81 -14.44
CA ILE A 108 -23.67 2.05 -13.83
C ILE A 108 -24.81 1.63 -14.78
N ALA A 109 -24.66 1.87 -16.08
CA ALA A 109 -25.70 1.55 -17.08
C ALA A 109 -25.73 0.05 -17.46
N ASN A 110 -24.58 -0.63 -17.50
CA ASN A 110 -24.44 -1.94 -18.16
C ASN A 110 -23.85 -3.04 -17.24
N GLY A 111 -23.38 -2.72 -16.05
CA GLY A 111 -22.74 -3.68 -15.12
C GLY A 111 -21.32 -4.11 -15.52
N THR A 112 -20.75 -3.54 -16.59
CA THR A 112 -19.39 -3.80 -17.07
C THR A 112 -18.64 -2.49 -17.30
N TYR A 113 -17.31 -2.49 -17.10
CA TYR A 113 -16.52 -1.28 -17.36
C TYR A 113 -16.42 -0.97 -18.85
N GLY A 114 -16.67 0.31 -19.20
CA GLY A 114 -16.42 0.85 -20.52
C GLY A 114 -14.98 1.29 -20.72
N LYS A 115 -14.69 1.97 -21.84
CA LYS A 115 -13.40 2.55 -22.14
C LYS A 115 -13.20 3.87 -21.39
N ALA A 116 -11.96 4.11 -20.97
CA ALA A 116 -11.51 5.38 -20.42
C ALA A 116 -11.27 6.42 -21.54
N HIS A 117 -11.23 7.72 -21.21
CA HIS A 117 -10.62 8.71 -22.10
C HIS A 117 -9.16 8.37 -22.36
N ARG A 118 -8.72 8.53 -23.60
CA ARG A 118 -7.34 8.24 -24.02
C ARG A 118 -6.37 9.42 -23.78
N THR A 119 -6.91 10.61 -23.58
CA THR A 119 -6.12 11.84 -23.54
C THR A 119 -6.42 12.62 -22.27
N VAL A 120 -5.38 13.01 -21.54
CA VAL A 120 -5.44 13.96 -20.44
C VAL A 120 -5.24 15.37 -21.03
N PRO A 121 -6.19 16.31 -20.85
CA PRO A 121 -6.12 17.61 -21.49
C PRO A 121 -4.93 18.42 -20.95
N LYS A 122 -4.38 19.30 -21.83
CA LYS A 122 -3.15 20.04 -21.60
C LYS A 122 -3.12 20.84 -20.29
N ASN A 123 -4.25 21.46 -19.92
CA ASN A 123 -4.37 22.26 -18.70
C ASN A 123 -4.27 21.44 -17.40
N ILE A 124 -4.45 20.13 -17.48
CA ILE A 124 -4.23 19.18 -16.37
C ILE A 124 -2.89 18.45 -16.55
N ALA A 125 -2.60 17.97 -17.76
CA ALA A 125 -1.43 17.15 -18.04
C ALA A 125 -0.11 17.84 -17.71
N GLN A 126 0.05 19.11 -18.11
CA GLN A 126 1.29 19.84 -17.92
C GLN A 126 1.61 20.14 -16.44
N PRO A 127 0.72 20.80 -15.66
CA PRO A 127 0.99 21.05 -14.25
C PRO A 127 1.08 19.75 -13.43
N PHE A 128 0.35 18.69 -13.79
CA PHE A 128 0.44 17.41 -13.13
C PHE A 128 1.78 16.73 -13.36
N ALA A 129 2.26 16.70 -14.60
CA ALA A 129 3.58 16.15 -14.90
C ALA A 129 4.70 16.92 -14.20
N GLU A 130 4.59 18.26 -14.13
CA GLU A 130 5.55 19.13 -13.44
C GLU A 130 5.62 18.83 -11.94
N VAL A 131 4.47 18.81 -11.23
CA VAL A 131 4.47 18.54 -9.79
C VAL A 131 4.90 17.10 -9.50
N ALA A 132 4.57 16.14 -10.37
CA ALA A 132 5.01 14.76 -10.26
C ALA A 132 6.55 14.66 -10.37
N ASP A 133 7.15 15.36 -11.32
CA ASP A 133 8.62 15.42 -11.50
C ASP A 133 9.29 16.02 -10.25
N GLN A 134 8.76 17.12 -9.72
CA GLN A 134 9.26 17.76 -8.49
C GLN A 134 9.24 16.84 -7.27
N LEU A 135 8.31 15.88 -7.21
CA LEU A 135 8.18 14.88 -6.13
C LEU A 135 8.88 13.56 -6.46
N GLY A 136 9.45 13.41 -7.67
CA GLY A 136 10.02 12.14 -8.14
C GLY A 136 8.96 11.04 -8.28
N GLN A 137 7.73 11.40 -8.69
CA GLN A 137 6.59 10.52 -8.81
C GLN A 137 6.12 10.40 -10.27
N PHE A 138 5.26 9.40 -10.52
CA PHE A 138 4.56 9.27 -11.80
C PHE A 138 3.23 10.04 -11.76
N PRO A 139 2.84 10.77 -12.83
CA PRO A 139 1.63 11.57 -12.83
C PRO A 139 0.37 10.72 -13.03
N PHE A 140 0.03 9.97 -12.01
CA PHE A 140 -1.24 9.25 -11.87
C PHE A 140 -1.56 9.06 -10.37
N LEU A 141 -2.79 8.60 -10.08
CA LEU A 141 -3.24 8.40 -8.70
C LEU A 141 -2.36 7.38 -7.96
N ASP A 142 -1.73 7.79 -6.89
CA ASP A 142 -0.87 6.97 -6.04
C ASP A 142 -1.46 6.70 -4.65
N TYR A 143 -0.77 5.88 -3.86
CA TYR A 143 -1.17 5.55 -2.49
C TYR A 143 -0.73 6.61 -1.48
N HIS A 144 0.46 7.22 -1.66
CA HIS A 144 1.12 8.03 -0.63
C HIS A 144 0.67 9.48 -0.63
N TYR A 145 0.96 10.21 -1.72
CA TYR A 145 0.65 11.64 -1.78
C TYR A 145 -0.82 11.92 -2.05
N SER A 146 -1.51 11.01 -2.80
CA SER A 146 -2.84 11.34 -3.30
C SER A 146 -3.98 10.62 -2.58
N TYR A 147 -4.05 9.27 -2.61
CA TYR A 147 -5.30 8.62 -2.22
C TYR A 147 -5.42 8.28 -0.74
N SER A 148 -4.32 7.94 -0.07
CA SER A 148 -4.34 7.50 1.33
C SER A 148 -3.59 8.46 2.26
N LEU A 149 -2.25 8.33 2.38
CA LEU A 149 -1.49 8.99 3.44
C LEU A 149 -1.43 10.51 3.30
N GLY A 150 -1.53 11.04 2.08
CA GLY A 150 -1.58 12.48 1.80
C GLY A 150 -2.98 13.07 1.70
N ASN A 151 -4.05 12.29 2.02
CA ASN A 151 -5.43 12.69 1.74
C ASN A 151 -6.31 12.83 2.99
N TYR A 152 -5.76 12.69 4.18
CA TYR A 152 -6.55 12.77 5.41
C TYR A 152 -6.52 14.17 6.04
N TYR A 153 -7.54 14.44 6.84
CA TYR A 153 -7.55 15.47 7.88
C TYR A 153 -8.28 14.93 9.10
N LYS A 154 -7.97 15.46 10.29
CA LYS A 154 -8.69 15.11 11.52
C LYS A 154 -9.98 15.91 11.63
N ILE A 155 -11.10 15.22 11.82
CA ILE A 155 -12.42 15.83 12.04
C ILE A 155 -12.42 16.57 13.39
N ASN A 156 -11.91 15.91 14.44
CA ASN A 156 -11.55 16.54 15.70
C ASN A 156 -10.02 16.61 15.79
N PRO A 157 -9.42 17.82 15.74
CA PRO A 157 -7.96 18.01 15.79
C PRO A 157 -7.30 17.38 17.03
N ASP A 158 -7.99 17.37 18.18
CA ASP A 158 -7.51 16.80 19.43
C ASP A 158 -7.70 15.27 19.51
N GLY A 159 -8.37 14.68 18.52
CA GLY A 159 -8.60 13.24 18.41
C GLY A 159 -7.40 12.47 17.85
N GLY A 160 -7.42 11.15 18.04
CA GLY A 160 -6.40 10.23 17.47
C GLY A 160 -6.59 9.97 15.98
N PHE A 161 -5.78 9.05 15.48
CA PHE A 161 -5.80 8.58 14.07
C PHE A 161 -6.80 7.44 13.82
N ASN A 162 -7.81 7.27 14.68
CA ASN A 162 -8.87 6.31 14.39
C ASN A 162 -9.64 6.73 13.14
N TRP A 163 -9.94 5.78 12.25
CA TRP A 163 -10.56 6.07 10.95
C TRP A 163 -11.88 6.86 11.08
N GLU A 164 -12.62 6.70 12.17
CA GLU A 164 -13.85 7.44 12.44
C GLU A 164 -13.60 8.94 12.60
N ASN A 165 -12.41 9.32 13.09
CA ASN A 165 -11.97 10.71 13.26
C ASN A 165 -11.26 11.29 12.02
N LEU A 166 -11.16 10.54 10.93
CA LEU A 166 -10.45 10.96 9.73
C LEU A 166 -11.42 11.28 8.60
N GLY A 167 -11.26 12.45 7.99
CA GLY A 167 -11.91 12.87 6.76
C GLY A 167 -10.97 12.78 5.57
N MET A 168 -11.53 12.78 4.34
CA MET A 168 -10.78 12.82 3.08
C MET A 168 -10.80 14.24 2.50
N ALA A 169 -9.63 14.78 2.15
CA ALA A 169 -9.53 16.09 1.50
C ALA A 169 -10.04 16.06 0.05
N ALA A 170 -9.83 14.94 -0.67
CA ALA A 170 -10.39 14.68 -1.99
C ALA A 170 -11.02 13.28 -2.02
N LYS A 171 -12.14 13.11 -2.76
CA LYS A 171 -12.91 11.87 -2.81
C LYS A 171 -13.67 11.74 -4.14
N PHE A 172 -13.96 10.52 -4.57
CA PHE A 172 -14.70 10.25 -5.81
C PHE A 172 -16.20 10.07 -5.57
N SER A 173 -16.58 9.15 -4.69
CA SER A 173 -18.00 8.85 -4.46
C SER A 173 -18.65 9.77 -3.44
N GLY A 174 -17.90 10.24 -2.45
CA GLY A 174 -18.43 10.95 -1.29
C GLY A 174 -19.07 10.05 -0.23
N MET A 175 -19.16 8.74 -0.48
CA MET A 175 -19.76 7.76 0.43
C MET A 175 -18.88 7.51 1.65
N SER A 176 -19.52 7.18 2.78
CA SER A 176 -18.82 6.76 4.01
C SER A 176 -17.96 5.52 3.81
N ASP A 177 -18.33 4.64 2.87
CA ASP A 177 -17.62 3.40 2.55
C ASP A 177 -16.28 3.67 1.87
N GLU A 178 -16.19 4.65 0.96
CA GLU A 178 -14.92 5.10 0.39
C GLU A 178 -14.02 5.69 1.48
N ARG A 179 -14.57 6.59 2.31
CA ARG A 179 -13.85 7.19 3.43
C ARG A 179 -13.30 6.11 4.38
N GLY A 180 -14.16 5.19 4.81
CA GLY A 180 -13.77 4.12 5.73
C GLY A 180 -12.70 3.21 5.14
N PHE A 181 -12.84 2.83 3.85
CA PHE A 181 -11.85 2.01 3.16
C PHE A 181 -10.47 2.66 3.15
N ILE A 182 -10.38 3.94 2.85
CA ILE A 182 -9.11 4.65 2.70
C ILE A 182 -8.55 5.14 4.04
N MET A 183 -9.38 5.70 4.92
CA MET A 183 -8.90 6.25 6.18
C MET A 183 -8.42 5.15 7.14
N LEU A 184 -8.88 3.93 6.99
CA LEU A 184 -8.35 2.80 7.75
C LEU A 184 -6.87 2.52 7.43
N HIS A 185 -6.36 2.86 6.24
CA HIS A 185 -4.93 2.75 5.94
C HIS A 185 -4.11 3.76 6.74
N VAL A 186 -4.62 4.98 6.93
CA VAL A 186 -4.00 6.00 7.80
C VAL A 186 -4.03 5.54 9.26
N ASP A 187 -5.18 5.04 9.72
CA ASP A 187 -5.37 4.47 11.07
C ASP A 187 -4.35 3.34 11.37
N ILE A 188 -4.15 2.42 10.44
CA ILE A 188 -3.16 1.35 10.58
C ILE A 188 -1.74 1.92 10.66
N ASN A 189 -1.42 2.95 9.87
CA ASN A 189 -0.11 3.56 9.80
C ASN A 189 0.28 4.36 11.06
N GLN A 190 -0.65 4.65 11.99
CA GLN A 190 -0.31 5.29 13.27
C GLN A 190 0.66 4.47 14.13
N TYR A 191 0.77 3.16 13.88
CA TYR A 191 1.71 2.26 14.56
C TYR A 191 3.03 2.07 13.81
N SER A 192 3.20 2.72 12.65
CA SER A 192 4.44 2.61 11.88
C SER A 192 5.67 3.24 12.55
N PRO A 193 5.58 4.28 13.40
CA PRO A 193 6.71 4.75 14.20
C PRO A 193 7.38 3.63 14.99
N GLN A 194 6.59 2.82 15.71
CA GLN A 194 7.08 1.69 16.50
C GLN A 194 7.68 0.58 15.62
N LEU A 195 7.11 0.33 14.43
CA LEU A 195 7.67 -0.61 13.45
C LEU A 195 9.04 -0.13 12.95
N ILE A 196 9.19 1.16 12.64
CA ILE A 196 10.46 1.74 12.20
C ILE A 196 11.50 1.68 13.30
N GLU A 197 11.16 2.10 14.54
CA GLU A 197 12.06 2.04 15.69
C GLU A 197 12.57 0.62 15.93
N GLY A 198 11.66 -0.37 15.96
CA GLY A 198 12.02 -1.77 16.13
C GLY A 198 12.88 -2.30 14.98
N SER A 199 12.53 -1.98 13.73
CA SER A 199 13.27 -2.44 12.55
C SER A 199 14.70 -1.88 12.51
N MET A 200 14.88 -0.58 12.77
CA MET A 200 16.18 0.04 12.85
C MET A 200 16.99 -0.47 14.06
N GLY A 201 16.32 -0.71 15.18
CA GLY A 201 16.91 -1.30 16.36
C GLY A 201 17.44 -2.71 16.12
N ILE A 202 16.70 -3.57 15.41
CA ILE A 202 17.18 -4.91 15.02
C ILE A 202 18.46 -4.82 14.20
N VAL A 203 18.54 -3.90 13.23
CA VAL A 203 19.75 -3.70 12.41
C VAL A 203 20.96 -3.35 13.26
N HIS A 204 20.78 -2.50 14.27
CA HIS A 204 21.87 -1.94 15.09
C HIS A 204 22.12 -2.68 16.40
N ALA A 205 21.29 -3.65 16.79
CA ALA A 205 21.43 -4.41 18.04
C ALA A 205 22.83 -5.03 18.17
N GLN A 206 23.48 -4.82 19.33
CA GLN A 206 24.83 -5.29 19.60
C GLN A 206 24.84 -6.63 20.35
N ASP A 207 23.74 -6.95 21.03
CA ASP A 207 23.59 -8.17 21.82
C ASP A 207 22.15 -8.74 21.70
N ASP A 208 21.94 -9.89 22.34
CA ASP A 208 20.65 -10.60 22.31
C ASP A 208 19.54 -9.86 23.09
N GLU A 209 19.88 -9.07 24.11
CA GLU A 209 18.88 -8.31 24.89
C GLU A 209 18.30 -7.16 24.04
N GLU A 210 19.17 -6.38 23.40
CA GLU A 210 18.75 -5.34 22.46
C GLU A 210 17.96 -5.94 21.28
N MET A 211 18.47 -7.04 20.70
CA MET A 211 17.78 -7.75 19.62
C MET A 211 16.37 -8.17 20.03
N ASN A 212 16.22 -8.79 21.20
CA ASN A 212 14.91 -9.26 21.70
C ASN A 212 13.96 -8.09 21.97
N HIS A 213 14.47 -6.98 22.55
CA HIS A 213 13.66 -5.79 22.78
C HIS A 213 13.09 -5.24 21.46
N HIS A 214 13.90 -5.11 20.43
CA HIS A 214 13.46 -4.56 19.15
C HIS A 214 12.54 -5.54 18.37
N LEU A 215 12.74 -6.85 18.49
CA LEU A 215 11.79 -7.84 17.96
C LEU A 215 10.43 -7.74 18.68
N GLU A 216 10.38 -7.52 19.98
CA GLU A 216 9.13 -7.28 20.71
C GLU A 216 8.42 -6.01 20.23
N LEU A 217 9.14 -4.92 19.93
CA LEU A 217 8.56 -3.69 19.36
C LEU A 217 7.90 -3.97 18.01
N VAL A 218 8.61 -4.63 17.09
CA VAL A 218 8.07 -4.99 15.76
C VAL A 218 6.82 -5.86 15.89
N GLY A 219 6.88 -6.91 16.72
CA GLY A 219 5.75 -7.82 16.93
C GLY A 219 4.53 -7.10 17.52
N THR A 220 4.74 -6.17 18.45
CA THR A 220 3.68 -5.38 19.07
C THR A 220 3.04 -4.41 18.06
N ALA A 221 3.85 -3.72 17.25
CA ALA A 221 3.36 -2.84 16.19
C ALA A 221 2.46 -3.60 15.21
N LEU A 222 2.93 -4.73 14.67
CA LEU A 222 2.18 -5.56 13.72
C LEU A 222 0.88 -6.12 14.33
N LYS A 223 0.89 -6.48 15.61
CA LYS A 223 -0.31 -6.93 16.33
C LYS A 223 -1.37 -5.82 16.40
N HIS A 224 -0.97 -4.60 16.73
CA HIS A 224 -1.87 -3.44 16.73
C HIS A 224 -2.41 -3.15 15.33
N MET A 225 -1.54 -3.13 14.32
CA MET A 225 -1.92 -2.94 12.92
C MET A 225 -2.95 -3.98 12.45
N ASN A 226 -2.77 -5.27 12.82
CA ASN A 226 -3.72 -6.32 12.52
C ASN A 226 -5.06 -6.15 13.25
N ALA A 227 -5.05 -5.65 14.49
CA ALA A 227 -6.27 -5.35 15.21
C ALA A 227 -7.09 -4.27 14.49
N ARG A 228 -6.42 -3.18 14.03
CA ARG A 228 -7.08 -2.10 13.26
C ARG A 228 -7.55 -2.60 11.89
N ARG A 229 -6.73 -3.34 11.16
CA ARG A 229 -7.08 -3.89 9.84
C ARG A 229 -8.40 -4.68 9.84
N ARG A 230 -8.71 -5.38 10.94
CA ARG A 230 -9.97 -6.16 11.06
C ARG A 230 -11.22 -5.28 11.00
N LEU A 231 -11.09 -3.99 11.33
CA LEU A 231 -12.19 -3.01 11.26
C LEU A 231 -12.62 -2.70 9.82
N MET A 232 -11.89 -3.17 8.79
CA MET A 232 -12.28 -2.98 7.39
C MET A 232 -13.71 -3.44 7.10
N TRP A 233 -14.17 -4.51 7.77
CA TRP A 233 -15.55 -5.02 7.62
C TRP A 233 -16.62 -4.05 8.12
N GLU A 234 -16.27 -3.18 9.07
CA GLU A 234 -17.13 -2.13 9.63
C GLU A 234 -16.96 -0.82 8.88
N ALA A 235 -15.71 -0.45 8.59
CA ALA A 235 -15.36 0.82 7.98
C ALA A 235 -15.86 0.96 6.54
N SER A 236 -15.92 -0.16 5.79
CA SER A 236 -16.35 -0.15 4.39
C SER A 236 -17.15 -1.41 4.05
N ARG A 237 -18.39 -1.24 3.67
CA ARG A 237 -19.26 -2.37 3.27
C ARG A 237 -18.88 -2.85 1.87
N TRP A 238 -18.55 -4.12 1.73
CA TRP A 238 -18.08 -4.71 0.48
C TRP A 238 -19.03 -4.47 -0.74
N LYS A 239 -20.33 -4.30 -0.51
CA LYS A 239 -21.35 -4.04 -1.54
C LYS A 239 -21.13 -2.72 -2.28
N HIS A 240 -20.56 -1.72 -1.57
CA HIS A 240 -20.34 -0.37 -2.10
C HIS A 240 -18.92 -0.17 -2.66
N TYR A 241 -18.07 -1.20 -2.61
CA TYR A 241 -16.70 -1.09 -3.10
C TYR A 241 -16.64 -0.74 -4.61
N ASN A 242 -17.55 -1.28 -5.41
CA ASN A 242 -17.60 -1.00 -6.85
C ASN A 242 -18.05 0.43 -7.18
N ASP A 243 -18.70 1.14 -6.26
CA ASP A 243 -19.19 2.51 -6.50
C ASP A 243 -18.04 3.53 -6.66
N PHE A 244 -16.86 3.23 -6.10
CA PHE A 244 -15.66 4.06 -6.27
C PHE A 244 -14.46 3.32 -6.87
N ARG A 245 -14.49 2.00 -6.94
CA ARG A 245 -13.35 1.17 -7.40
C ARG A 245 -12.85 1.54 -8.80
N VAL A 246 -13.74 1.90 -9.70
CA VAL A 246 -13.36 2.24 -11.08
C VAL A 246 -12.36 3.41 -11.11
N PHE A 247 -12.57 4.43 -10.27
CA PHE A 247 -11.73 5.63 -10.23
C PHE A 247 -10.33 5.40 -9.68
N ILE A 248 -10.06 4.26 -9.06
CA ILE A 248 -8.73 3.92 -8.52
C ILE A 248 -7.97 2.91 -9.38
N MET A 249 -8.47 2.60 -10.58
CA MET A 249 -7.80 1.69 -11.52
C MET A 249 -6.65 2.38 -12.22
N GLY A 250 -5.45 1.79 -12.13
CA GLY A 250 -4.29 2.22 -12.88
C GLY A 250 -4.33 1.84 -14.34
N VAL A 251 -3.54 2.53 -15.15
CA VAL A 251 -3.46 2.32 -16.60
C VAL A 251 -2.73 1.00 -16.92
N LYS A 252 -1.55 0.79 -16.32
CA LYS A 252 -0.70 -0.38 -16.58
C LYS A 252 -1.38 -1.67 -16.13
N GLY A 253 -1.61 -2.58 -17.06
CA GLY A 253 -2.25 -3.88 -16.80
C GLY A 253 -3.78 -3.89 -16.95
N ASN A 254 -4.43 -2.74 -17.15
CA ASN A 254 -5.88 -2.61 -17.38
C ASN A 254 -6.19 -2.22 -18.85
N THR A 255 -5.60 -2.93 -19.80
CA THR A 255 -5.72 -2.67 -21.25
C THR A 255 -7.17 -2.76 -21.77
N ASP A 256 -8.04 -3.51 -21.08
CA ASP A 256 -9.46 -3.58 -21.42
C ASP A 256 -10.16 -2.22 -21.26
N ILE A 257 -9.65 -1.34 -20.37
CA ILE A 257 -10.17 -0.02 -20.07
C ILE A 257 -9.37 1.07 -20.81
N PHE A 258 -8.03 0.99 -20.78
CA PHE A 258 -7.12 2.06 -21.21
C PHE A 258 -6.41 1.82 -22.54
N ASP A 259 -6.66 0.69 -23.22
CA ASP A 259 -5.93 0.29 -24.43
C ASP A 259 -4.39 0.30 -24.19
N GLU A 260 -3.63 1.08 -24.98
CA GLU A 260 -2.18 1.17 -24.88
C GLU A 260 -1.67 2.13 -23.78
N GLY A 261 -2.54 3.02 -23.27
CA GLY A 261 -2.18 4.02 -22.27
C GLY A 261 -2.88 5.35 -22.46
N LEU A 262 -2.38 6.37 -21.73
CA LEU A 262 -2.87 7.75 -21.77
C LEU A 262 -1.89 8.68 -22.45
N ILE A 263 -2.39 9.56 -23.31
CA ILE A 263 -1.65 10.66 -23.90
C ILE A 263 -1.79 11.87 -22.96
N TYR A 264 -0.68 12.42 -22.52
CA TYR A 264 -0.64 13.63 -21.71
C TYR A 264 -0.34 14.82 -22.66
N GLU A 265 -1.38 15.57 -23.04
CA GLU A 265 -1.26 16.64 -24.02
C GLU A 265 -0.20 17.69 -23.64
N GLY A 266 0.71 17.94 -24.58
CA GLY A 266 1.79 18.91 -24.39
C GLY A 266 2.87 18.51 -23.40
N VAL A 267 2.93 17.22 -23.02
CA VAL A 267 3.97 16.62 -22.19
C VAL A 267 4.70 15.52 -22.96
N TRP A 268 3.98 14.50 -23.45
CA TRP A 268 4.55 13.40 -24.22
C TRP A 268 3.68 13.09 -25.44
N ASP A 269 4.33 12.78 -26.55
CA ASP A 269 3.65 12.37 -27.78
C ASP A 269 3.22 10.88 -27.73
N GLU A 270 3.90 10.06 -26.92
CA GLU A 270 3.66 8.64 -26.77
C GLU A 270 2.72 8.34 -25.60
N PRO A 271 1.82 7.34 -25.71
CA PRO A 271 0.98 6.92 -24.59
C PRO A 271 1.82 6.47 -23.40
N LYS A 272 1.41 6.80 -22.19
CA LYS A 272 2.02 6.38 -20.94
C LYS A 272 1.08 5.48 -20.15
N ALA A 273 1.63 4.40 -19.60
CA ALA A 273 0.88 3.44 -18.79
C ALA A 273 1.48 3.39 -17.38
N PHE A 274 0.91 4.19 -16.48
CA PHE A 274 1.30 4.20 -15.07
C PHE A 274 0.40 3.25 -14.26
N ARG A 275 0.94 2.71 -13.16
CA ARG A 275 0.14 1.96 -12.20
C ARG A 275 -0.70 2.93 -11.37
N GLY A 276 -1.91 2.52 -11.02
CA GLY A 276 -2.75 3.25 -10.11
C GLY A 276 -2.48 2.91 -8.65
N GLN A 277 -3.28 3.51 -7.80
CA GLN A 277 -3.29 3.26 -6.37
C GLN A 277 -3.62 1.78 -6.07
N THR A 278 -2.88 1.23 -5.14
CA THR A 278 -3.13 -0.11 -4.59
C THR A 278 -2.56 -0.22 -3.17
N GLY A 279 -3.24 -0.97 -2.29
CA GLY A 279 -2.73 -1.27 -0.95
C GLY A 279 -1.36 -1.98 -0.94
N ALA A 280 -0.95 -2.57 -2.06
CA ALA A 280 0.39 -3.15 -2.22
C ALA A 280 1.52 -2.09 -2.27
N GLN A 281 1.18 -0.81 -2.40
CA GLN A 281 2.13 0.30 -2.26
C GLN A 281 2.37 0.69 -0.79
N ASP A 282 1.57 0.22 0.16
CA ASP A 282 1.82 0.42 1.60
C ASP A 282 3.22 -0.07 2.00
N ASN A 283 3.79 0.55 3.05
CA ASN A 283 5.18 0.34 3.44
C ASN A 283 5.35 -0.62 4.63
N ILE A 284 4.28 -0.94 5.34
CA ILE A 284 4.29 -1.77 6.55
C ILE A 284 4.80 -3.17 6.24
N ILE A 285 4.14 -3.84 5.30
CA ILE A 285 4.49 -5.22 4.94
C ILE A 285 5.86 -5.34 4.30
N PRO A 286 6.30 -4.48 3.36
CA PRO A 286 7.67 -4.50 2.85
C PRO A 286 8.72 -4.34 3.95
N THR A 287 8.51 -3.46 4.92
CA THR A 287 9.41 -3.27 6.07
C THR A 287 9.47 -4.54 6.93
N ALA A 288 8.29 -5.08 7.29
CA ALA A 288 8.21 -6.31 8.08
C ALA A 288 8.84 -7.51 7.37
N ASP A 289 8.63 -7.66 6.05
CA ASP A 289 9.23 -8.74 5.25
C ASP A 289 10.76 -8.66 5.18
N ILE A 290 11.29 -7.45 5.02
CA ILE A 290 12.74 -7.24 4.99
C ILE A 290 13.35 -7.63 6.35
N ILE A 291 12.83 -7.06 7.43
CA ILE A 291 13.45 -7.25 8.74
C ILE A 291 13.25 -8.66 9.31
N SER A 292 12.18 -9.37 8.91
CA SER A 292 11.96 -10.75 9.30
C SER A 292 12.62 -11.79 8.40
N GLY A 293 13.26 -11.37 7.30
CA GLY A 293 13.89 -12.27 6.32
C GLY A 293 12.92 -12.94 5.35
N VAL A 294 11.64 -12.61 5.35
CA VAL A 294 10.64 -13.17 4.39
C VAL A 294 11.02 -12.89 2.94
N VAL A 295 11.71 -11.77 2.68
CA VAL A 295 12.15 -11.41 1.32
C VAL A 295 13.09 -12.44 0.69
N ASP A 296 13.83 -13.21 1.48
CA ASP A 296 14.77 -14.24 1.01
C ASP A 296 14.03 -15.50 0.48
N PHE A 297 12.75 -15.63 0.84
CA PHE A 297 11.87 -16.71 0.42
C PHE A 297 10.90 -16.30 -0.71
N TYR A 298 11.05 -15.11 -1.27
CA TYR A 298 10.22 -14.69 -2.39
C TYR A 298 10.50 -15.55 -3.62
N PRO A 299 9.46 -16.12 -4.27
CA PRO A 299 9.66 -16.91 -5.47
C PRO A 299 10.13 -16.02 -6.63
N GLU A 300 11.05 -16.50 -7.44
CA GLU A 300 11.47 -15.85 -8.69
C GLU A 300 10.39 -16.06 -9.76
N ASN A 301 9.45 -15.14 -9.86
CA ASN A 301 8.39 -15.18 -10.86
C ASN A 301 7.90 -13.76 -11.23
N GLN A 302 7.00 -13.67 -12.22
CA GLN A 302 6.44 -12.40 -12.68
C GLN A 302 5.73 -11.60 -11.57
N LEU A 303 5.19 -12.28 -10.56
CA LEU A 303 4.49 -11.62 -9.45
C LEU A 303 5.48 -10.91 -8.52
N THR A 304 6.64 -11.49 -8.28
CA THR A 304 7.72 -10.84 -7.54
C THR A 304 8.29 -9.65 -8.32
N GLN A 305 8.46 -9.80 -9.64
CA GLN A 305 8.86 -8.69 -10.52
C GLN A 305 7.86 -7.53 -10.46
N TYR A 306 6.57 -7.85 -10.42
CA TYR A 306 5.52 -6.84 -10.25
C TYR A 306 5.63 -6.09 -8.91
N LEU A 307 5.91 -6.78 -7.81
CA LEU A 307 6.15 -6.13 -6.51
C LEU A 307 7.35 -5.18 -6.57
N MET A 308 8.42 -5.59 -7.26
CA MET A 308 9.60 -4.73 -7.44
C MET A 308 9.25 -3.49 -8.30
N ASP A 309 8.44 -3.66 -9.35
CA ASP A 309 7.93 -2.55 -10.16
C ASP A 309 7.10 -1.56 -9.33
N LEU A 310 6.24 -2.05 -8.42
CA LEU A 310 5.47 -1.19 -7.51
C LEU A 310 6.33 -0.35 -6.55
N ARG A 311 7.57 -0.77 -6.26
CA ARG A 311 8.45 -0.03 -5.34
C ARG A 311 8.80 1.37 -5.87
N GLN A 312 8.85 1.54 -7.20
CA GLN A 312 9.14 2.82 -7.86
C GLN A 312 8.02 3.87 -7.68
N TYR A 313 6.82 3.43 -7.26
CA TYR A 313 5.65 4.29 -7.04
C TYR A 313 5.54 4.79 -5.59
N ARG A 314 6.58 4.59 -4.77
CA ARG A 314 6.68 5.15 -3.42
C ARG A 314 7.42 6.48 -3.44
N PRO A 315 7.20 7.36 -2.43
CA PRO A 315 8.06 8.52 -2.23
C PRO A 315 9.54 8.12 -2.23
N VAL A 316 10.39 8.94 -2.82
CA VAL A 316 11.84 8.64 -2.95
C VAL A 316 12.46 8.35 -1.59
N CYS A 317 12.11 9.12 -0.55
CA CYS A 317 12.58 8.90 0.82
C CYS A 317 12.20 7.51 1.38
N VAL A 318 11.04 6.97 1.01
CA VAL A 318 10.61 5.61 1.38
C VAL A 318 11.39 4.56 0.59
N GLN A 319 11.62 4.81 -0.71
CA GLN A 319 12.42 3.90 -1.56
C GLN A 319 13.84 3.75 -0.98
N ASP A 320 14.47 4.88 -0.63
CA ASP A 320 15.82 4.91 -0.03
C ASP A 320 15.84 4.19 1.32
N PHE A 321 14.85 4.45 2.18
CA PHE A 321 14.73 3.75 3.47
C PHE A 321 14.63 2.23 3.29
N LEU A 322 13.72 1.74 2.43
CA LEU A 322 13.54 0.30 2.22
C LEU A 322 14.75 -0.35 1.56
N LYS A 323 15.46 0.37 0.69
CA LYS A 323 16.71 -0.08 0.09
C LYS A 323 17.79 -0.27 1.14
N ASP A 324 18.07 0.78 1.93
CA ASP A 324 19.11 0.74 2.97
C ASP A 324 18.77 -0.31 4.04
N LEU A 325 17.50 -0.42 4.43
CA LEU A 325 17.05 -1.45 5.38
C LEU A 325 17.34 -2.87 4.84
N LYS A 326 17.04 -3.10 3.55
CA LYS A 326 17.31 -4.39 2.90
C LYS A 326 18.80 -4.68 2.85
N GLU A 327 19.62 -3.72 2.41
CA GLU A 327 21.08 -3.87 2.33
C GLU A 327 21.71 -4.17 3.70
N SER A 328 21.16 -3.58 4.77
CA SER A 328 21.61 -3.78 6.14
C SER A 328 21.09 -5.06 6.82
N SER A 329 20.15 -5.80 6.17
CA SER A 329 19.45 -6.94 6.75
C SER A 329 19.56 -8.20 5.89
N THR A 330 20.56 -8.33 5.02
CA THR A 330 20.78 -9.49 4.15
C THR A 330 22.04 -10.27 4.49
N GLY A 331 22.08 -11.54 4.08
CA GLY A 331 23.20 -12.44 4.33
C GLY A 331 23.43 -12.67 5.83
N SER A 332 24.67 -12.60 6.28
CA SER A 332 25.02 -12.75 7.70
C SER A 332 24.48 -11.65 8.61
N ALA A 333 24.11 -10.50 8.06
CA ALA A 333 23.47 -9.41 8.78
C ALA A 333 21.94 -9.60 8.92
N GLY A 334 21.35 -10.56 8.22
CA GLY A 334 19.92 -10.87 8.28
C GLY A 334 19.50 -11.36 9.67
N THR A 335 18.29 -11.03 10.07
CA THR A 335 17.77 -11.36 11.41
C THR A 335 17.84 -12.86 11.72
N ILE A 336 17.41 -13.73 10.80
CA ILE A 336 17.46 -15.20 10.99
C ILE A 336 18.91 -15.66 11.19
N ALA A 337 19.84 -15.19 10.35
CA ALA A 337 21.25 -15.58 10.42
C ALA A 337 21.89 -15.13 11.73
N ARG A 338 21.61 -13.92 12.19
CA ARG A 338 22.12 -13.41 13.48
C ARG A 338 21.58 -14.18 14.67
N LEU A 339 20.27 -14.45 14.72
CA LEU A 339 19.64 -15.25 15.78
C LEU A 339 20.18 -16.69 15.81
N LYS A 340 20.44 -17.28 14.64
CA LYS A 340 21.10 -18.59 14.54
C LYS A 340 22.52 -18.52 15.09
N ALA A 341 23.32 -17.55 14.68
CA ALA A 341 24.74 -17.43 15.06
C ALA A 341 24.94 -17.26 16.59
N SER A 342 24.02 -16.53 17.27
CA SER A 342 24.06 -16.36 18.72
C SER A 342 23.29 -17.44 19.49
N ASN A 343 22.61 -18.36 18.82
CA ASN A 343 21.66 -19.31 19.41
C ASN A 343 20.59 -18.63 20.29
N ASN A 344 20.12 -17.45 19.88
CA ASN A 344 19.14 -16.67 20.64
C ASN A 344 17.74 -17.28 20.56
N GLN A 345 17.45 -18.25 21.44
CA GLN A 345 16.18 -18.97 21.45
C GLN A 345 14.96 -18.08 21.74
N LYS A 346 15.12 -17.05 22.60
CA LYS A 346 14.04 -16.07 22.84
C LYS A 346 13.78 -15.24 21.58
N GLY A 347 14.82 -14.79 20.89
CA GLY A 347 14.71 -14.05 19.63
C GLY A 347 14.03 -14.85 18.52
N LEU A 348 14.38 -16.14 18.38
CA LEU A 348 13.73 -17.03 17.40
C LEU A 348 12.22 -17.18 17.67
N GLN A 349 11.79 -17.28 18.91
CA GLN A 349 10.37 -17.34 19.29
C GLN A 349 9.65 -16.00 19.01
N LEU A 350 10.32 -14.87 19.26
CA LEU A 350 9.78 -13.55 18.93
C LEU A 350 9.63 -13.37 17.40
N LEU A 351 10.61 -13.86 16.64
CA LEU A 351 10.55 -13.84 15.19
C LEU A 351 9.40 -14.73 14.66
N LEU A 352 9.14 -15.92 15.25
CA LEU A 352 7.96 -16.72 14.89
C LEU A 352 6.65 -15.96 15.13
N LYS A 353 6.55 -15.17 16.20
CA LYS A 353 5.36 -14.32 16.45
C LYS A 353 5.22 -13.21 15.43
N ILE A 354 6.32 -12.57 15.03
CA ILE A 354 6.34 -11.57 13.95
C ILE A 354 5.85 -12.18 12.64
N LEU A 355 6.39 -13.34 12.26
CA LEU A 355 5.99 -14.06 11.05
C LEU A 355 4.50 -14.47 11.11
N GLU A 356 4.00 -14.82 12.29
CA GLU A 356 2.57 -15.09 12.49
C GLU A 356 1.70 -13.85 12.24
N GLU A 357 2.12 -12.68 12.72
CA GLU A 357 1.41 -11.41 12.44
C GLU A 357 1.45 -11.03 10.95
N ILE A 358 2.58 -11.24 10.26
CA ILE A 358 2.68 -11.06 8.80
C ILE A 358 1.74 -12.03 8.06
N TYR A 359 1.68 -13.29 8.49
CA TYR A 359 0.73 -14.27 7.94
C TYR A 359 -0.71 -13.82 8.15
N LEU A 360 -1.08 -13.39 9.35
CA LEU A 360 -2.43 -12.91 9.68
C LEU A 360 -2.82 -11.68 8.85
N PHE A 361 -1.89 -10.77 8.61
CA PHE A 361 -2.11 -9.60 7.77
C PHE A 361 -2.43 -10.03 6.32
N ARG A 362 -1.60 -10.88 5.73
CA ARG A 362 -1.77 -11.36 4.35
C ARG A 362 -3.01 -12.23 4.17
N ASN A 363 -3.25 -13.17 5.09
CA ASN A 363 -4.43 -14.03 5.03
C ASN A 363 -5.72 -13.23 5.21
N GLY A 364 -5.74 -12.24 6.09
CA GLY A 364 -6.89 -11.34 6.23
C GLY A 364 -7.11 -10.46 5.00
N HIS A 365 -6.03 -9.95 4.38
CA HIS A 365 -6.13 -9.25 3.09
C HIS A 365 -6.70 -10.17 2.01
N TRP A 366 -6.28 -11.43 1.95
CA TRP A 366 -6.84 -12.41 1.03
C TRP A 366 -8.35 -12.62 1.21
N GLN A 367 -8.83 -12.65 2.45
CA GLN A 367 -10.28 -12.72 2.74
C GLN A 367 -11.03 -11.48 2.22
N PHE A 368 -10.44 -10.29 2.34
CA PHE A 368 -11.02 -9.08 1.75
C PHE A 368 -11.08 -9.18 0.23
N VAL A 369 -10.01 -9.60 -0.44
CA VAL A 369 -9.97 -9.78 -1.89
C VAL A 369 -11.05 -10.75 -2.36
N GLN A 370 -11.21 -11.87 -1.68
CA GLN A 370 -12.27 -12.83 -2.02
C GLN A 370 -13.67 -12.21 -1.92
N LYS A 371 -13.93 -11.41 -0.90
CA LYS A 371 -15.25 -10.83 -0.67
C LYS A 371 -15.50 -9.55 -1.47
N TYR A 372 -14.57 -8.60 -1.45
CA TYR A 372 -14.73 -7.29 -2.08
C TYR A 372 -14.58 -7.32 -3.60
N ILE A 373 -13.76 -8.24 -4.12
CA ILE A 373 -13.46 -8.30 -5.55
C ILE A 373 -14.03 -9.57 -6.17
N MET A 374 -13.56 -10.76 -5.79
CA MET A 374 -13.93 -12.00 -6.49
C MET A 374 -15.42 -12.32 -6.42
N SER A 375 -16.09 -12.05 -5.28
CA SER A 375 -17.54 -12.29 -5.12
C SER A 375 -18.40 -11.13 -5.61
N ASN A 376 -17.82 -9.98 -5.93
CA ASN A 376 -18.56 -8.72 -6.15
C ASN A 376 -18.37 -8.12 -7.54
N THR A 377 -17.45 -8.64 -8.35
CA THR A 377 -17.20 -8.12 -9.70
C THR A 377 -16.85 -9.22 -10.69
N ALA A 378 -17.28 -9.05 -11.95
CA ALA A 378 -16.82 -9.86 -13.07
C ALA A 378 -15.40 -9.47 -13.55
N TYR A 379 -14.80 -8.40 -13.00
CA TYR A 379 -13.47 -7.91 -13.37
C TYR A 379 -12.43 -8.34 -12.33
N PRO A 380 -11.73 -9.48 -12.52
CA PRO A 380 -10.91 -10.13 -11.49
C PRO A 380 -9.49 -9.57 -11.35
N LYS A 381 -9.16 -8.44 -12.01
CA LYS A 381 -7.86 -7.78 -11.89
C LYS A 381 -7.81 -6.85 -10.68
N ALA A 382 -6.65 -6.72 -10.05
CA ALA A 382 -6.40 -5.68 -9.03
C ALA A 382 -6.47 -4.29 -9.65
N THR A 383 -6.72 -3.26 -8.83
CA THR A 383 -6.67 -1.86 -9.28
C THR A 383 -5.32 -1.49 -9.89
N GLY A 384 -4.22 -2.07 -9.40
CA GLY A 384 -2.89 -1.98 -9.99
C GLY A 384 -2.63 -2.88 -11.20
N GLY A 385 -3.63 -3.63 -11.71
CA GLY A 385 -3.53 -4.45 -12.93
C GLY A 385 -2.95 -5.86 -12.76
N THR A 386 -2.78 -6.38 -11.52
CA THR A 386 -2.29 -7.75 -11.29
C THR A 386 -3.40 -8.80 -11.31
N PRO A 387 -3.05 -10.07 -11.64
CA PRO A 387 -3.89 -11.23 -11.35
C PRO A 387 -3.98 -11.44 -9.83
N ILE A 388 -5.09 -11.02 -9.24
CA ILE A 388 -5.32 -11.06 -7.79
C ILE A 388 -5.27 -12.48 -7.21
N THR A 389 -5.73 -13.46 -7.98
CA THR A 389 -5.97 -14.83 -7.50
C THR A 389 -4.69 -15.61 -7.19
N SER A 390 -3.59 -15.34 -7.86
CA SER A 390 -2.32 -16.05 -7.65
C SER A 390 -1.31 -15.30 -6.77
N TRP A 391 -1.47 -14.00 -6.65
CA TRP A 391 -0.46 -13.15 -6.01
C TRP A 391 -0.40 -13.31 -4.49
N ILE A 392 -1.51 -13.12 -3.78
CA ILE A 392 -1.52 -13.18 -2.32
C ILE A 392 -1.15 -14.58 -1.80
N PRO A 393 -1.70 -15.68 -2.35
CA PRO A 393 -1.25 -17.02 -1.98
C PRO A 393 0.27 -17.24 -2.12
N ASN A 394 0.89 -16.73 -3.18
CA ASN A 394 2.36 -16.78 -3.33
C ASN A 394 3.11 -16.04 -2.22
N GLN A 395 2.61 -14.89 -1.79
CA GLN A 395 3.20 -14.14 -0.69
C GLN A 395 3.03 -14.84 0.66
N ILE A 396 1.92 -15.56 0.85
CA ILE A 396 1.70 -16.39 2.04
C ILE A 396 2.68 -17.58 2.06
N LYS A 397 2.99 -18.18 0.89
CA LYS A 397 4.03 -19.23 0.79
C LYS A 397 5.37 -18.75 1.33
N ALA A 398 5.82 -17.56 0.97
CA ALA A 398 7.09 -17.00 1.44
C ALA A 398 7.13 -16.89 2.98
N VAL A 399 6.04 -16.45 3.59
CA VAL A 399 5.94 -16.38 5.07
C VAL A 399 6.00 -17.76 5.70
N LEU A 400 5.27 -18.75 5.15
CA LEU A 400 5.31 -20.12 5.68
C LEU A 400 6.69 -20.76 5.51
N SER A 401 7.43 -20.43 4.44
CA SER A 401 8.81 -20.85 4.25
C SER A 401 9.72 -20.28 5.34
N ALA A 402 9.65 -18.98 5.61
CA ALA A 402 10.40 -18.36 6.70
C ALA A 402 10.04 -18.98 8.07
N MET A 403 8.73 -19.21 8.32
CA MET A 403 8.29 -19.91 9.55
C MET A 403 8.89 -21.30 9.68
N THR A 404 8.95 -22.08 8.60
CA THR A 404 9.55 -23.41 8.58
C THR A 404 11.02 -23.38 8.97
N THR A 405 11.76 -22.42 8.40
CA THR A 405 13.19 -22.24 8.72
C THR A 405 13.40 -21.87 10.18
N VAL A 406 12.66 -20.89 10.70
CA VAL A 406 12.81 -20.45 12.09
C VAL A 406 12.37 -21.54 13.08
N ASP A 407 11.31 -22.32 12.78
CA ASP A 407 10.93 -23.46 13.61
C ASP A 407 12.06 -24.50 13.74
N GLN A 408 12.79 -24.77 12.68
CA GLN A 408 13.91 -25.73 12.72
C GLN A 408 15.01 -25.28 13.68
N LEU A 409 15.24 -23.98 13.79
CA LEU A 409 16.23 -23.37 14.68
C LEU A 409 15.74 -23.22 16.13
N THR A 410 14.43 -23.38 16.37
CA THR A 410 13.84 -23.16 17.69
C THR A 410 13.79 -24.48 18.48
N GLU A 411 14.30 -24.46 19.72
CA GLU A 411 14.34 -25.63 20.61
C GLU A 411 13.01 -25.79 21.38
N ASP A 412 12.58 -27.03 21.53
CA ASP A 412 11.41 -27.37 22.35
C ASP A 412 11.65 -27.09 23.83
N GLY A 413 10.69 -26.48 24.50
CA GLY A 413 10.76 -26.14 25.92
C GLY A 413 11.62 -24.90 26.25
N ALA A 414 12.43 -24.38 25.31
CA ALA A 414 13.19 -23.17 25.53
C ALA A 414 12.26 -21.98 25.80
N HIS A 415 12.50 -21.23 26.88
CA HIS A 415 11.65 -20.11 27.33
C HIS A 415 10.15 -20.41 27.34
N GLY A 416 9.75 -21.67 27.61
CA GLY A 416 8.36 -22.10 27.65
C GLY A 416 7.72 -22.32 26.28
N PHE A 417 8.50 -22.45 25.21
CA PHE A 417 7.98 -22.71 23.86
C PHE A 417 7.51 -24.16 23.72
N ASP A 418 6.21 -24.34 23.43
CA ASP A 418 5.62 -25.65 23.11
C ASP A 418 5.67 -25.87 21.61
N LYS A 419 6.71 -26.55 21.14
CA LYS A 419 6.92 -26.86 19.71
C LYS A 419 5.82 -27.74 19.14
N LYS A 420 5.22 -28.61 19.93
CA LYS A 420 4.12 -29.48 19.49
C LYS A 420 2.84 -28.67 19.24
N GLU A 421 2.48 -27.79 20.17
CA GLU A 421 1.33 -26.89 19.99
C GLU A 421 1.54 -25.96 18.77
N TRP A 422 2.76 -25.40 18.64
CA TRP A 422 3.09 -24.55 17.50
C TRP A 422 2.95 -25.29 16.16
N LYS A 423 3.45 -26.53 16.05
CA LYS A 423 3.32 -27.36 14.84
C LYS A 423 1.86 -27.61 14.45
N VAL A 424 0.99 -27.90 15.39
CA VAL A 424 -0.44 -28.07 15.13
C VAL A 424 -1.05 -26.78 14.54
N ARG A 425 -0.68 -25.61 15.05
CA ARG A 425 -1.15 -24.33 14.50
C ARG A 425 -0.57 -24.05 13.12
N PHE A 426 0.69 -24.37 12.90
CA PHE A 426 1.36 -24.21 11.61
C PHE A 426 0.74 -25.11 10.53
N GLU A 427 0.52 -26.37 10.81
CA GLU A 427 -0.12 -27.33 9.90
C GLU A 427 -1.52 -26.86 9.45
N LYS A 428 -2.31 -26.27 10.34
CA LYS A 428 -3.60 -25.66 9.99
C LYS A 428 -3.44 -24.52 8.98
N LYS A 429 -2.40 -23.69 9.11
CA LYS A 429 -2.11 -22.61 8.17
C LYS A 429 -1.72 -23.16 6.78
N VAL A 430 -0.90 -24.21 6.76
CA VAL A 430 -0.50 -24.90 5.52
C VAL A 430 -1.71 -25.52 4.83
N GLN A 431 -2.56 -26.23 5.57
CA GLN A 431 -3.79 -26.84 5.03
C GLN A 431 -4.74 -25.79 4.46
N LEU A 432 -4.91 -24.65 5.15
CA LEU A 432 -5.75 -23.56 4.67
C LEU A 432 -5.20 -22.95 3.37
N LEU A 433 -3.89 -22.69 3.33
CA LEU A 433 -3.25 -22.18 2.12
C LEU A 433 -3.40 -23.17 0.96
N ASN A 434 -3.15 -24.46 1.17
CA ASN A 434 -3.20 -25.47 0.10
C ASN A 434 -4.60 -25.60 -0.49
N LYS A 435 -5.66 -25.51 0.32
CA LYS A 435 -7.03 -25.43 -0.17
C LYS A 435 -7.27 -24.17 -1.04
N GLN A 436 -6.70 -23.05 -0.67
CA GLN A 436 -6.81 -21.80 -1.46
C GLN A 436 -6.04 -21.89 -2.78
N LEU A 437 -4.83 -22.49 -2.77
CA LEU A 437 -4.01 -22.71 -3.96
C LEU A 437 -4.68 -23.67 -4.96
N GLU A 438 -5.35 -24.72 -4.47
CA GLU A 438 -6.13 -25.63 -5.29
C GLU A 438 -7.24 -24.90 -6.06
N ILE A 439 -8.01 -24.02 -5.37
CA ILE A 439 -9.08 -23.23 -5.99
C ILE A 439 -8.55 -22.34 -7.13
N VAL A 440 -7.36 -21.77 -6.98
CA VAL A 440 -6.74 -20.87 -7.95
C VAL A 440 -5.78 -21.59 -8.92
N GLN A 441 -5.73 -22.92 -8.86
CA GLN A 441 -4.92 -23.79 -9.71
C GLN A 441 -3.40 -23.48 -9.67
N VAL A 442 -2.89 -23.16 -8.49
CA VAL A 442 -1.45 -22.92 -8.23
C VAL A 442 -0.87 -24.12 -7.46
N PRO A 443 0.39 -24.55 -7.73
CA PRO A 443 1.00 -25.65 -7.01
C PRO A 443 0.98 -25.49 -5.49
N SER A 444 0.68 -26.58 -4.78
CA SER A 444 0.62 -26.61 -3.32
C SER A 444 1.94 -26.23 -2.66
N PHE A 445 1.86 -25.70 -1.46
CA PHE A 445 3.01 -25.47 -0.60
C PHE A 445 3.39 -26.78 0.12
N ASN A 446 4.68 -27.18 -0.01
CA ASN A 446 5.25 -28.29 0.75
C ASN A 446 6.41 -27.77 1.61
N PRO A 447 6.35 -27.85 2.95
CA PRO A 447 7.44 -27.45 3.84
C PRO A 447 8.78 -28.14 3.53
N GLU A 448 8.76 -29.37 3.00
CA GLU A 448 10.00 -30.11 2.65
C GLU A 448 10.82 -29.43 1.55
N ASP A 449 10.17 -28.68 0.64
CA ASP A 449 10.89 -27.95 -0.40
C ASP A 449 11.70 -26.77 0.15
N VAL A 450 11.36 -26.30 1.35
CA VAL A 450 12.07 -25.22 2.06
C VAL A 450 13.47 -25.66 2.46
N PHE A 451 13.69 -26.95 2.77
CA PHE A 451 15.03 -27.47 3.13
C PHE A 451 16.05 -27.25 2.02
N LYS A 452 15.65 -27.40 0.76
CA LYS A 452 16.54 -27.16 -0.39
C LYS A 452 16.92 -25.69 -0.52
N LEU A 453 15.95 -24.80 -0.27
CA LEU A 453 16.18 -23.36 -0.29
C LEU A 453 17.06 -22.95 0.88
N ASN A 454 16.85 -23.48 2.08
CA ASN A 454 17.68 -23.20 3.24
C ASN A 454 19.16 -23.59 3.03
N ALA A 455 19.44 -24.67 2.31
CA ALA A 455 20.79 -25.05 1.94
C ALA A 455 21.43 -23.98 1.03
N ALA A 456 20.69 -23.48 0.04
CA ALA A 456 21.16 -22.43 -0.85
C ALA A 456 21.42 -21.08 -0.13
N LEU A 457 20.67 -20.82 0.95
CA LEU A 457 20.81 -19.62 1.78
C LEU A 457 21.82 -19.77 2.92
N GLY A 458 22.48 -20.94 3.05
CA GLY A 458 23.41 -21.23 4.13
C GLY A 458 22.76 -21.34 5.51
N LEU A 459 21.46 -21.60 5.56
CA LEU A 459 20.68 -21.67 6.80
C LEU A 459 20.54 -23.10 7.35
N ASN A 460 20.87 -24.14 6.57
CA ASN A 460 20.97 -25.52 7.08
C ASN A 460 22.28 -25.71 7.83
N ASP A 461 22.25 -26.51 8.89
CA ASP A 461 23.47 -27.00 9.50
C ASP A 461 24.14 -28.00 8.53
N ALA A 462 25.47 -27.92 8.43
CA ALA A 462 26.29 -28.84 7.68
C ALA A 462 26.32 -30.23 8.33
#